data_906d56b3a262c70df05b00b63df8c475
#
_entry.id   906d56b3a262c70df05b00b63df8c475
#
_cell.length_a   1.000
_cell.length_b   1.000
_cell.length_c   1.000
_cell.angle_alpha   90.00
_cell.angle_beta   90.00
_cell.angle_gamma   90.00
#
_symmetry.space_group_name_H-M   'P 1'
#
loop_
_entity.id
_entity.type
_entity.pdbx_description
1 polymer ?
#
loop_
_entity_poly.entity_id
_entity_poly.type
_entity_poly.pdbx_seq_one_letter_code
_entity_poly.pdbx_strand_id
1 'polypeptide(L)'
;MKKHILEEVMKRGKNMIDSDLFRRCNNVVHHENTTAAMHMLHVACMSLLICNFLEHFNIHIDRTMMVTVSLLHDIGMVNRHRMSHPVTSHYHESVRISNKMFHVSKREEIAIARHMFPVSPIPPTFREGIVLTISDKICSIKEATGYTFECKLV
;
A
#
# COMPACT_ATOMS: atom_id res chain seq x y z
N MET A 1 15.72 5.99 -13.27
CA MET A 1 15.02 6.46 -12.05
C MET A 1 13.93 5.47 -11.59
N LYS A 2 13.00 5.02 -12.45
CA LYS A 2 11.95 4.04 -12.08
C LYS A 2 12.49 2.68 -11.62
N LYS A 3 13.56 2.16 -12.25
CA LYS A 3 14.18 0.88 -11.89
C LYS A 3 14.70 0.86 -10.45
N HIS A 4 15.40 1.90 -10.01
CA HIS A 4 15.90 2.00 -8.63
C HIS A 4 14.79 2.03 -7.57
N ILE A 5 13.65 2.64 -7.87
CA ILE A 5 12.51 2.66 -6.94
C ILE A 5 11.96 1.26 -6.73
N LEU A 6 11.73 0.51 -7.79
CA LEU A 6 11.24 -0.87 -7.69
C LEU A 6 12.25 -1.77 -6.96
N GLU A 7 13.54 -1.65 -7.27
CA GLU A 7 14.61 -2.39 -6.60
C GLU A 7 14.62 -2.09 -5.08
N GLU A 8 14.42 -0.83 -4.70
CA GLU A 8 14.29 -0.44 -3.29
C GLU A 8 13.06 -1.04 -2.62
N VAL A 9 11.90 -1.00 -3.29
CA VAL A 9 10.67 -1.66 -2.79
C VAL A 9 10.89 -3.15 -2.60
N MET A 10 11.44 -3.83 -3.61
CA MET A 10 11.72 -5.28 -3.55
C MET A 10 12.69 -5.64 -2.43
N LYS A 11 13.72 -4.82 -2.22
CA LYS A 11 14.70 -5.04 -1.15
C LYS A 11 14.11 -4.85 0.25
N ARG A 12 13.42 -3.72 0.48
CA ARG A 12 12.85 -3.41 1.80
C ARG A 12 11.62 -4.25 2.12
N GLY A 13 10.81 -4.54 1.10
CA GLY A 13 9.57 -5.30 1.22
C GLY A 13 9.71 -6.81 1.08
N LYS A 14 10.94 -7.34 0.96
CA LYS A 14 11.19 -8.74 0.62
C LYS A 14 10.38 -9.73 1.45
N ASN A 15 10.39 -9.60 2.78
CA ASN A 15 9.69 -10.53 3.68
C ASN A 15 8.18 -10.54 3.47
N MET A 16 7.60 -9.41 3.09
CA MET A 16 6.16 -9.28 2.82
C MET A 16 5.82 -9.84 1.43
N ILE A 17 6.59 -9.46 0.42
CA ILE A 17 6.37 -9.86 -0.99
C ILE A 17 6.56 -11.37 -1.17
N ASP A 18 7.53 -11.98 -0.48
CA ASP A 18 7.79 -13.42 -0.54
C ASP A 18 6.80 -14.26 0.29
N SER A 19 5.92 -13.62 1.08
CA SER A 19 4.95 -14.34 1.90
C SER A 19 3.85 -14.99 1.03
N ASP A 20 3.37 -16.17 1.45
CA ASP A 20 2.24 -16.83 0.78
C ASP A 20 0.99 -15.97 0.79
N LEU A 21 0.82 -15.14 1.80
CA LEU A 21 -0.32 -14.25 1.91
C LEU A 21 -0.30 -13.18 0.83
N PHE A 22 0.85 -12.54 0.59
CA PHE A 22 1.01 -11.55 -0.48
C PHE A 22 0.84 -12.18 -1.86
N ARG A 23 1.37 -13.40 -2.06
CA ARG A 23 1.19 -14.15 -3.32
C ARG A 23 -0.29 -14.44 -3.61
N ARG A 24 -1.09 -14.75 -2.58
CA ARG A 24 -2.53 -14.95 -2.74
C ARG A 24 -3.26 -13.68 -3.20
N CYS A 25 -2.75 -12.49 -2.89
CA CYS A 25 -3.31 -11.24 -3.37
C CYS A 25 -3.19 -11.06 -4.90
N ASN A 26 -2.33 -11.84 -5.59
CA ASN A 26 -2.29 -11.88 -7.06
C ASN A 26 -3.57 -12.47 -7.68
N ASN A 27 -4.35 -13.22 -6.91
CA ASN A 27 -5.61 -13.81 -7.37
C ASN A 27 -6.84 -12.98 -6.97
N VAL A 28 -6.62 -11.81 -6.35
CA VAL A 28 -7.70 -10.92 -5.92
C VAL A 28 -7.73 -9.72 -6.86
N VAL A 29 -8.80 -9.62 -7.65
CA VAL A 29 -9.04 -8.45 -8.52
C VAL A 29 -9.34 -7.24 -7.64
N HIS A 30 -8.60 -6.16 -7.85
CA HIS A 30 -8.75 -4.89 -7.14
C HIS A 30 -9.50 -3.87 -8.01
N HIS A 31 -8.94 -3.51 -9.17
CA HIS A 31 -9.56 -2.66 -10.19
C HIS A 31 -9.36 -3.29 -11.56
N GLU A 32 -10.42 -3.39 -12.36
CA GLU A 32 -10.44 -3.95 -13.74
C GLU A 32 -9.37 -5.03 -14.03
N ASN A 33 -8.16 -4.58 -14.43
CA ASN A 33 -7.04 -5.44 -14.79
C ASN A 33 -5.92 -5.48 -13.75
N THR A 34 -6.13 -4.90 -12.55
CA THR A 34 -5.11 -4.81 -11.49
C THR A 34 -5.47 -5.74 -10.33
N THR A 35 -4.52 -6.56 -9.90
CA THR A 35 -4.66 -7.38 -8.69
C THR A 35 -4.33 -6.57 -7.43
N ALA A 36 -4.79 -7.03 -6.27
CA ALA A 36 -4.46 -6.39 -5.00
C ALA A 36 -2.95 -6.36 -4.74
N ALA A 37 -2.21 -7.41 -5.13
CA ALA A 37 -0.74 -7.42 -5.02
C ALA A 37 -0.08 -6.37 -5.92
N MET A 38 -0.53 -6.25 -7.18
CA MET A 38 -0.02 -5.22 -8.09
C MET A 38 -0.33 -3.81 -7.58
N HIS A 39 -1.56 -3.58 -7.11
CA HIS A 39 -1.95 -2.30 -6.51
C HIS A 39 -1.02 -1.91 -5.36
N MET A 40 -0.82 -2.80 -4.39
CA MET A 40 0.09 -2.56 -3.26
C MET A 40 1.53 -2.24 -3.70
N LEU A 41 2.05 -2.90 -4.73
CA LEU A 41 3.36 -2.59 -5.32
C LEU A 41 3.38 -1.21 -5.99
N HIS A 42 2.33 -0.84 -6.73
CA HIS A 42 2.20 0.48 -7.35
C HIS A 42 2.17 1.58 -6.27
N VAL A 43 1.41 1.36 -5.20
CA VAL A 43 1.34 2.30 -4.07
C VAL A 43 2.70 2.44 -3.40
N ALA A 44 3.45 1.34 -3.20
CA ALA A 44 4.79 1.39 -2.63
C ALA A 44 5.77 2.19 -3.51
N CYS A 45 5.75 1.96 -4.83
CA CYS A 45 6.57 2.73 -5.77
C CYS A 45 6.17 4.22 -5.80
N MET A 46 4.87 4.52 -5.81
CA MET A 46 4.37 5.90 -5.77
C MET A 46 4.76 6.61 -4.48
N SER A 47 4.64 5.94 -3.35
CA SER A 47 5.04 6.48 -2.05
C SER A 47 6.52 6.87 -2.03
N LEU A 48 7.42 6.03 -2.55
CA LEU A 48 8.84 6.35 -2.63
C LEU A 48 9.14 7.49 -3.63
N LEU A 49 8.37 7.61 -4.71
CA LEU A 49 8.48 8.77 -5.61
C LEU A 49 8.10 10.07 -4.90
N ILE A 50 7.03 10.04 -4.10
CA ILE A 50 6.63 11.19 -3.27
C ILE A 50 7.70 11.49 -2.21
N CYS A 51 8.28 10.47 -1.56
CA CYS A 51 9.39 10.67 -0.63
C CYS A 51 10.56 11.39 -1.31
N ASN A 52 10.98 10.95 -2.51
CA ASN A 52 12.05 11.62 -3.25
C ASN A 52 11.72 13.09 -3.55
N PHE A 53 10.47 13.38 -3.91
CA PHE A 53 10.03 14.75 -4.15
C PHE A 53 10.09 15.60 -2.87
N LEU A 54 9.62 15.07 -1.75
CA LEU A 54 9.62 15.77 -0.45
C LEU A 54 11.03 16.00 0.10
N GLU A 55 11.98 15.11 -0.18
CA GLU A 55 13.39 15.26 0.19
C GLU A 55 14.04 16.52 -0.42
N HIS A 56 13.60 16.96 -1.61
CA HIS A 56 14.06 18.24 -2.21
C HIS A 56 13.69 19.47 -1.37
N PHE A 57 12.69 19.32 -0.51
CA PHE A 57 12.25 20.38 0.43
C PHE A 57 12.73 20.12 1.87
N ASN A 58 13.72 19.25 2.05
CA ASN A 58 14.23 18.81 3.37
C ASN A 58 13.15 18.18 4.27
N ILE A 59 12.11 17.57 3.67
CA ILE A 59 11.09 16.84 4.38
C ILE A 59 11.43 15.35 4.31
N HIS A 60 11.92 14.81 5.42
CA HIS A 60 12.31 13.40 5.52
C HIS A 60 11.12 12.53 5.95
N ILE A 61 10.95 11.43 5.26
CA ILE A 61 9.92 10.41 5.48
C ILE A 61 10.64 9.07 5.71
N ASP A 62 10.16 8.27 6.66
CA ASP A 62 10.71 6.93 6.88
C ASP A 62 10.36 6.02 5.70
N ARG A 63 11.35 5.77 4.84
CA ARG A 63 11.20 4.99 3.61
C ARG A 63 10.92 3.51 3.90
N THR A 64 11.45 2.97 5.00
CA THR A 64 11.17 1.58 5.39
C THR A 64 9.73 1.43 5.84
N MET A 65 9.27 2.32 6.70
CA MET A 65 7.87 2.39 7.08
C MET A 65 6.96 2.58 5.87
N MET A 66 7.32 3.46 4.92
CA MET A 66 6.52 3.69 3.71
C MET A 66 6.34 2.42 2.88
N VAL A 67 7.42 1.65 2.65
CA VAL A 67 7.32 0.37 1.94
C VAL A 67 6.45 -0.62 2.71
N THR A 68 6.65 -0.74 4.03
CA THR A 68 5.86 -1.65 4.88
C THR A 68 4.37 -1.33 4.79
N VAL A 69 3.98 -0.09 5.07
CA VAL A 69 2.56 0.27 5.11
C VAL A 69 1.91 0.21 3.72
N SER A 70 2.65 0.54 2.66
CA SER A 70 2.15 0.46 1.29
C SER A 70 1.92 -0.98 0.83
N LEU A 71 2.77 -1.94 1.24
CA LEU A 71 2.61 -3.35 0.90
C LEU A 71 1.54 -4.06 1.76
N LEU A 72 1.12 -3.45 2.87
CA LEU A 72 0.20 -4.08 3.81
C LEU A 72 -1.16 -3.39 3.92
N HIS A 73 -1.34 -2.16 3.37
CA HIS A 73 -2.58 -1.42 3.57
C HIS A 73 -3.82 -2.17 3.08
N ASP A 74 -3.68 -2.92 1.99
CA ASP A 74 -4.75 -3.69 1.35
C ASP A 74 -4.58 -5.22 1.44
N ILE A 75 -3.66 -5.70 2.28
CA ILE A 75 -3.43 -7.14 2.46
C ILE A 75 -4.70 -7.88 2.92
N GLY A 76 -5.62 -7.18 3.58
CA GLY A 76 -6.92 -7.68 4.01
C GLY A 76 -7.83 -8.10 2.86
N MET A 77 -7.61 -7.58 1.65
CA MET A 77 -8.37 -7.93 0.44
C MET A 77 -8.28 -9.42 0.09
N VAL A 78 -7.27 -10.14 0.58
CA VAL A 78 -7.17 -11.60 0.43
C VAL A 78 -8.40 -12.33 1.00
N ASN A 79 -9.09 -11.73 1.97
CA ASN A 79 -10.31 -12.25 2.59
C ASN A 79 -11.59 -11.54 2.11
N ARG A 80 -11.53 -10.82 0.97
CA ARG A 80 -12.64 -10.02 0.44
C ARG A 80 -13.96 -10.80 0.35
N HIS A 81 -13.90 -12.08 -0.02
CA HIS A 81 -15.07 -12.95 -0.14
C HIS A 81 -15.82 -13.22 1.18
N ARG A 82 -15.18 -12.92 2.33
CA ARG A 82 -15.75 -13.06 3.68
C ARG A 82 -16.26 -11.76 4.27
N MET A 83 -16.13 -10.65 3.53
CA MET A 83 -16.49 -9.31 4.01
C MET A 83 -17.87 -8.92 3.50
N SER A 84 -18.75 -8.43 4.38
CA SER A 84 -20.07 -7.89 3.99
C SER A 84 -19.93 -6.60 3.19
N HIS A 85 -18.95 -5.76 3.55
CA HIS A 85 -18.68 -4.46 2.92
C HIS A 85 -17.18 -4.30 2.66
N PRO A 86 -16.61 -4.94 1.60
CA PRO A 86 -15.17 -4.94 1.38
C PRO A 86 -14.54 -3.55 1.28
N VAL A 87 -15.22 -2.60 0.64
CA VAL A 87 -14.72 -1.23 0.44
C VAL A 87 -14.51 -0.48 1.76
N THR A 88 -15.34 -0.73 2.76
CA THR A 88 -15.33 0.01 4.04
C THR A 88 -14.75 -0.80 5.20
N SER A 89 -14.44 -2.07 5.01
CA SER A 89 -13.96 -2.95 6.10
C SER A 89 -12.61 -3.61 5.86
N HIS A 90 -12.07 -3.59 4.62
CA HIS A 90 -10.79 -4.26 4.32
C HIS A 90 -9.62 -3.72 5.16
N TYR A 91 -9.62 -2.42 5.50
CA TYR A 91 -8.54 -1.84 6.29
C TYR A 91 -8.48 -2.39 7.72
N HIS A 92 -9.61 -2.74 8.34
CA HIS A 92 -9.62 -3.43 9.63
C HIS A 92 -8.97 -4.81 9.53
N GLU A 93 -9.29 -5.54 8.47
CA GLU A 93 -8.71 -6.86 8.21
C GLU A 93 -7.22 -6.73 7.86
N SER A 94 -6.83 -5.67 7.11
CA SER A 94 -5.42 -5.38 6.83
C SER A 94 -4.63 -5.13 8.11
N VAL A 95 -5.17 -4.33 9.04
CA VAL A 95 -4.57 -4.11 10.36
C VAL A 95 -4.42 -5.42 11.13
N ARG A 96 -5.49 -6.23 11.19
CA ARG A 96 -5.48 -7.52 11.91
C ARG A 96 -4.40 -8.46 11.36
N ILE A 97 -4.32 -8.59 10.05
CA ILE A 97 -3.32 -9.43 9.36
C ILE A 97 -1.92 -8.88 9.57
N SER A 98 -1.71 -7.58 9.40
CA SER A 98 -0.41 -6.93 9.55
C SER A 98 0.16 -7.13 10.95
N ASN A 99 -0.66 -6.96 11.98
CA ASN A 99 -0.24 -7.21 13.36
C ASN A 99 0.12 -8.68 13.60
N LYS A 100 -0.72 -9.60 13.12
CA LYS A 100 -0.55 -11.03 13.37
C LYS A 100 0.64 -11.63 12.64
N MET A 101 0.86 -11.24 11.39
CA MET A 101 1.81 -11.92 10.49
C MET A 101 3.13 -11.17 10.33
N PHE A 102 3.12 -9.84 10.48
CA PHE A 102 4.27 -8.99 10.20
C PHE A 102 4.72 -8.16 11.40
N HIS A 103 3.99 -8.22 12.53
CA HIS A 103 4.33 -7.54 13.79
C HIS A 103 4.61 -6.04 13.59
N VAL A 104 3.72 -5.37 12.87
CA VAL A 104 3.84 -3.93 12.59
C VAL A 104 3.81 -3.09 13.87
N SER A 105 4.52 -1.98 13.86
CA SER A 105 4.51 -1.00 14.95
C SER A 105 3.15 -0.30 15.06
N LYS A 106 2.87 0.30 16.21
CA LYS A 106 1.62 1.07 16.41
C LYS A 106 1.46 2.21 15.41
N ARG A 107 2.55 2.81 14.97
CA ARG A 107 2.54 3.88 13.97
C ARG A 107 2.15 3.34 12.58
N GLU A 108 2.67 2.18 12.18
CA GLU A 108 2.30 1.50 10.95
C GLU A 108 0.84 1.04 10.98
N GLU A 109 0.39 0.48 12.09
CA GLU A 109 -1.02 0.10 12.31
C GLU A 109 -1.96 1.30 12.06
N ILE A 110 -1.64 2.47 12.65
CA ILE A 110 -2.44 3.69 12.48
C ILE A 110 -2.43 4.17 11.03
N ALA A 111 -1.29 4.09 10.32
CA ALA A 111 -1.21 4.45 8.91
C ALA A 111 -2.14 3.56 8.07
N ILE A 112 -2.07 2.23 8.27
CA ILE A 112 -2.92 1.25 7.58
C ILE A 112 -4.40 1.50 7.93
N ALA A 113 -4.74 1.72 9.20
CA ALA A 113 -6.11 1.93 9.63
C ALA A 113 -6.78 3.18 9.03
N ARG A 114 -6.01 4.20 8.66
CA ARG A 114 -6.53 5.51 8.25
C ARG A 114 -6.31 5.84 6.77
N HIS A 115 -5.74 4.93 5.98
CA HIS A 115 -5.45 5.20 4.57
C HIS A 115 -6.70 5.48 3.73
N MET A 116 -7.85 4.96 4.15
CA MET A 116 -9.13 5.13 3.46
C MET A 116 -9.76 6.53 3.61
N PHE A 117 -9.12 7.47 4.32
CA PHE A 117 -9.63 8.84 4.36
C PHE A 117 -9.78 9.42 2.93
N PRO A 118 -10.89 10.15 2.59
CA PRO A 118 -12.02 10.57 3.43
C PRO A 118 -13.18 9.57 3.52
N VAL A 119 -13.11 8.39 2.88
CA VAL A 119 -14.16 7.35 2.99
C VAL A 119 -14.29 6.87 4.45
N SER A 120 -13.18 6.66 5.13
CA SER A 120 -13.12 6.59 6.59
C SER A 120 -13.00 8.01 7.16
N PRO A 121 -13.79 8.38 8.19
CA PRO A 121 -13.84 9.77 8.67
C PRO A 121 -12.59 10.22 9.43
N ILE A 122 -11.70 9.30 9.83
CA ILE A 122 -10.53 9.61 10.65
C ILE A 122 -9.31 9.87 9.74
N PRO A 123 -8.79 11.11 9.66
CA PRO A 123 -7.65 11.42 8.81
C PRO A 123 -6.34 10.85 9.36
N PRO A 124 -5.33 10.63 8.49
CA PRO A 124 -3.97 10.37 8.92
C PRO A 124 -3.40 11.60 9.65
N THR A 125 -2.63 11.36 10.73
CA THR A 125 -2.13 12.43 11.63
C THR A 125 -0.63 12.67 11.52
N PHE A 126 0.09 11.95 10.67
CA PHE A 126 1.52 12.07 10.48
C PHE A 126 1.92 11.84 9.01
N ARG A 127 3.12 12.24 8.66
CA ARG A 127 3.60 12.36 7.27
C ARG A 127 3.46 11.05 6.48
N GLU A 128 3.89 9.92 7.03
CA GLU A 128 3.83 8.61 6.36
C GLU A 128 2.39 8.19 6.07
N GLY A 129 1.48 8.41 7.01
CA GLY A 129 0.04 8.14 6.80
C GLY A 129 -0.56 9.02 5.70
N ILE A 130 -0.17 10.30 5.64
CA ILE A 130 -0.61 11.23 4.58
C ILE A 130 -0.07 10.77 3.23
N VAL A 131 1.23 10.45 3.13
CA VAL A 131 1.86 9.97 1.90
C VAL A 131 1.20 8.67 1.42
N LEU A 132 0.93 7.72 2.33
CA LEU A 132 0.21 6.49 2.00
C LEU A 132 -1.16 6.79 1.39
N THR A 133 -1.97 7.62 2.05
CA THR A 133 -3.33 7.98 1.60
C THR A 133 -3.29 8.63 0.22
N ILE A 134 -2.38 9.56 -0.02
CA ILE A 134 -2.24 10.24 -1.33
C ILE A 134 -1.81 9.24 -2.40
N SER A 135 -0.80 8.40 -2.10
CA SER A 135 -0.28 7.41 -3.04
C SER A 135 -1.34 6.40 -3.46
N ASP A 136 -2.11 5.89 -2.51
CA ASP A 136 -3.22 4.99 -2.74
C ASP A 136 -4.27 5.63 -3.67
N LYS A 137 -4.72 6.86 -3.40
CA LYS A 137 -5.71 7.55 -4.23
C LYS A 137 -5.21 7.80 -5.64
N ILE A 138 -3.95 8.21 -5.81
CA ILE A 138 -3.34 8.40 -7.13
C ILE A 138 -3.31 7.08 -7.91
N CYS A 139 -2.90 5.97 -7.28
CA CYS A 139 -2.85 4.66 -7.90
C CYS A 139 -4.25 4.17 -8.26
N SER A 140 -5.21 4.24 -7.33
CA SER A 140 -6.60 3.82 -7.54
C SER A 140 -7.25 4.57 -8.72
N ILE A 141 -7.08 5.90 -8.81
CA ILE A 141 -7.61 6.70 -9.93
C ILE A 141 -6.97 6.25 -11.25
N LYS A 142 -5.65 6.07 -11.29
CA LYS A 142 -4.96 5.64 -12.51
C LYS A 142 -5.40 4.26 -12.96
N GLU A 143 -5.51 3.32 -12.06
CA GLU A 143 -5.92 1.95 -12.35
C GLU A 143 -7.38 1.89 -12.82
N ALA A 144 -8.27 2.67 -12.22
CA ALA A 144 -9.67 2.78 -12.64
C ALA A 144 -9.85 3.43 -14.03
N THR A 145 -8.87 4.24 -14.49
CA THR A 145 -8.87 4.83 -15.83
C THR A 145 -8.15 3.98 -16.88
N GLY A 146 -7.76 2.76 -16.54
CA GLY A 146 -7.03 1.84 -17.44
C GLY A 146 -5.56 2.24 -17.67
N TYR A 147 -5.06 3.22 -16.90
CA TYR A 147 -3.66 3.65 -17.00
C TYR A 147 -2.78 2.67 -16.19
N THR A 148 -2.13 1.76 -16.88
CA THR A 148 -1.18 0.85 -16.24
C THR A 148 0.10 1.59 -15.85
N PHE A 149 0.49 1.50 -14.59
CA PHE A 149 1.84 1.86 -14.17
C PHE A 149 2.83 0.95 -14.90
N GLU A 150 3.80 1.53 -15.63
CA GLU A 150 4.95 0.76 -16.13
C GLU A 150 5.91 0.38 -14.97
N CYS A 151 5.39 -0.23 -13.94
CA CYS A 151 6.16 -1.02 -12.99
C CYS A 151 6.03 -2.47 -13.44
N LYS A 152 6.50 -2.76 -14.68
CA LYS A 152 6.60 -4.14 -15.16
C LYS A 152 7.63 -4.84 -14.28
N LEU A 153 7.15 -5.73 -13.42
CA LEU A 153 7.93 -6.87 -12.99
C LEU A 153 8.12 -7.72 -14.26
N VAL A 154 9.34 -7.71 -14.80
CA VAL A 154 9.75 -8.66 -15.81
C VAL A 154 9.94 -10.01 -15.13
#